data_611bbb51ece9863159767298334c39e9
#
_entry.id   611bbb51ece9863159767298334c39e9
#
_cell.length_a   1.000
_cell.length_b   1.000
_cell.length_c   1.000
_cell.angle_alpha   90.00
_cell.angle_beta   90.00
_cell.angle_gamma   90.00
#
_symmetry.space_group_name_H-M   'P 1'
#
loop_
_entity.id
_entity.type
_entity.pdbx_description
1 polymer ?
#
loop_
_entity_poly.entity_id
_entity_poly.type
_entity_poly.pdbx_seq_one_letter_code
_entity_poly.pdbx_strand_id
1 'polypeptide(L)'
;MKKYRNSILAALLLTTVVVAGAISLGRRSAASGKKPTKTSQMTTAENNDALVEIKTTEGDIKVRLFGDTPRHRDNFLKLAREGYYDNVLFHRVINEFMVQTGDPDSKNAPAGKMLGSGGPGYNIDAEIVYPRHFHKRGALAAARQGDQVNPERRSSGSQFYIVTGKAYNDSTLNQMERQLDMMQKQQIFNELAKQHRDSIMTLRRNRDQAGLQALQDELVAITEKKAAENPAKLTPEQREAYTTVGGTPHLDNQYTVFGEVVEGMDVVDKIEKAQTDGNDRPVTDIRILSTKVL
;
A
#
# COMPACT_ATOMS: atom_id res chain seq x y z
N MET A 1 31.34 9.20 -11.97
CA MET A 1 30.06 8.95 -11.23
C MET A 1 29.26 10.22 -10.91
N LYS A 2 29.86 11.41 -10.68
CA LYS A 2 29.10 12.67 -10.47
C LYS A 2 28.28 13.16 -11.69
N LYS A 3 28.73 12.90 -12.92
CA LYS A 3 28.06 13.37 -14.16
C LYS A 3 26.70 12.69 -14.45
N TYR A 4 26.52 11.43 -14.07
CA TYR A 4 25.26 10.71 -14.31
C TYR A 4 24.15 11.03 -13.28
N ARG A 5 24.53 11.44 -12.06
CA ARG A 5 23.59 11.77 -10.97
C ARG A 5 22.79 13.05 -11.26
N ASN A 6 23.38 14.01 -11.94
CA ASN A 6 22.71 15.27 -12.30
C ASN A 6 21.82 15.15 -13.54
N SER A 7 22.07 14.17 -14.43
CA SER A 7 21.30 14.04 -15.67
C SER A 7 19.89 13.47 -15.49
N ILE A 8 19.66 12.64 -14.47
CA ILE A 8 18.33 12.03 -14.20
C ILE A 8 17.38 13.04 -13.55
N LEU A 9 17.90 13.91 -12.68
CA LEU A 9 17.11 14.96 -12.02
C LEU A 9 16.89 16.19 -12.92
N ALA A 10 17.79 16.47 -13.86
CA ALA A 10 17.68 17.60 -14.79
C ALA A 10 16.54 17.43 -15.82
N ALA A 11 16.23 16.21 -16.23
CA ALA A 11 15.13 15.91 -17.16
C ALA A 11 13.74 16.24 -16.60
N LEU A 12 13.62 16.38 -15.29
CA LEU A 12 12.37 16.56 -14.58
C LEU A 12 11.79 17.97 -14.58
N LEU A 13 12.62 18.99 -14.71
CA LEU A 13 12.16 20.39 -14.77
C LEU A 13 11.51 20.77 -16.11
N LEU A 14 11.62 19.90 -17.13
CA LEU A 14 11.14 20.18 -18.49
C LEU A 14 9.73 19.63 -18.80
N THR A 15 9.16 18.75 -17.96
CA THR A 15 7.96 18.00 -18.35
C THR A 15 6.67 18.24 -17.52
N THR A 16 6.65 19.17 -16.58
CA THR A 16 5.43 19.43 -15.79
C THR A 16 4.88 20.83 -15.98
N VAL A 17 4.02 21.00 -16.98
CA VAL A 17 2.90 21.95 -16.94
C VAL A 17 1.85 21.50 -17.95
N VAL A 18 0.77 20.87 -17.51
CA VAL A 18 -0.62 21.20 -17.87
C VAL A 18 -1.54 20.49 -16.88
N VAL A 19 -2.09 21.19 -15.90
CA VAL A 19 -3.46 20.98 -15.43
C VAL A 19 -4.02 22.35 -15.04
N ALA A 20 -5.08 22.74 -15.71
CA ALA A 20 -5.82 23.94 -15.51
C ALA A 20 -6.71 23.87 -14.26
N GLY A 21 -6.90 25.02 -13.66
CA GLY A 21 -7.49 25.36 -12.41
C GLY A 21 -8.95 25.00 -12.15
N ALA A 22 -9.27 25.06 -10.88
CA ALA A 22 -10.52 25.62 -10.38
C ALA A 22 -10.27 26.19 -8.98
N ILE A 23 -10.58 27.47 -8.82
CA ILE A 23 -10.48 28.26 -7.61
C ILE A 23 -11.77 28.06 -6.83
N SER A 24 -11.66 27.79 -5.52
CA SER A 24 -12.74 28.06 -4.58
C SER A 24 -12.14 28.67 -3.31
N LEU A 25 -12.47 29.94 -3.07
CA LEU A 25 -12.15 30.69 -1.87
C LEU A 25 -13.03 30.23 -0.69
N GLY A 26 -12.40 29.92 0.43
CA GLY A 26 -13.07 29.76 1.72
C GLY A 26 -12.19 30.30 2.84
N ARG A 27 -12.55 31.48 3.41
CA ARG A 27 -11.87 32.21 4.49
C ARG A 27 -12.25 31.68 5.87
N ARG A 28 -11.30 31.89 6.83
CA ARG A 28 -11.43 31.99 8.32
C ARG A 28 -11.04 30.70 9.06
N SER A 29 -10.40 30.74 10.24
CA SER A 29 -10.04 31.76 11.21
C SER A 29 -8.99 31.19 12.16
N ALA A 30 -8.13 32.05 12.70
CA ALA A 30 -7.11 31.69 13.68
C ALA A 30 -7.73 31.41 15.06
N ALA A 31 -7.23 30.39 15.76
CA ALA A 31 -7.32 30.29 17.20
C ALA A 31 -6.00 29.69 17.77
N SER A 32 -5.38 30.52 18.60
CA SER A 32 -4.22 30.24 19.45
C SER A 32 -4.58 29.23 20.54
N GLY A 33 -3.73 28.22 20.77
CA GLY A 33 -3.91 27.28 21.87
C GLY A 33 -2.62 26.53 22.20
N LYS A 34 -2.10 26.81 23.38
CA LYS A 34 -0.90 26.33 24.07
C LYS A 34 -0.54 24.85 23.86
N LYS A 35 0.78 24.59 23.65
CA LYS A 35 1.43 23.28 23.83
C LYS A 35 1.26 22.74 25.26
N PRO A 36 1.05 21.45 25.42
CA PRO A 36 1.64 20.69 26.50
C PRO A 36 2.67 19.69 25.97
N THR A 37 3.87 19.83 26.45
CA THR A 37 4.93 18.81 26.40
C THR A 37 4.44 17.57 27.15
N LYS A 38 4.17 16.49 26.45
CA LYS A 38 4.01 15.16 27.05
C LYS A 38 5.09 14.24 26.52
N THR A 39 6.03 13.94 27.38
CA THR A 39 6.91 12.77 27.35
C THR A 39 6.02 11.54 27.08
N SER A 40 6.09 10.99 25.88
CA SER A 40 5.41 9.75 25.54
C SER A 40 6.18 8.61 26.20
N GLN A 41 5.71 8.16 27.33
CA GLN A 41 5.97 6.80 27.80
C GLN A 41 5.36 5.87 26.76
N MET A 42 6.16 5.03 26.12
CA MET A 42 5.70 3.87 25.37
C MET A 42 5.00 2.94 26.36
N THR A 43 3.69 3.12 26.53
CA THR A 43 2.84 2.08 27.11
C THR A 43 2.87 0.91 26.13
N THR A 44 3.24 -0.27 26.63
CA THR A 44 2.97 -1.56 25.99
C THR A 44 1.49 -1.56 25.64
N ALA A 45 1.17 -1.35 24.35
CA ALA A 45 -0.18 -1.56 23.85
C ALA A 45 -0.53 -3.02 24.17
N GLU A 46 -1.58 -3.24 24.95
CA GLU A 46 -2.17 -4.56 25.10
C GLU A 46 -2.39 -5.11 23.71
N ASN A 47 -1.92 -6.34 23.48
CA ASN A 47 -1.96 -6.98 22.17
C ASN A 47 -3.44 -7.37 21.91
N ASN A 48 -4.24 -6.44 21.40
CA ASN A 48 -5.65 -6.63 21.06
C ASN A 48 -5.82 -7.32 19.70
N ASP A 49 -4.92 -8.25 19.38
CA ASP A 49 -5.05 -9.08 18.18
C ASP A 49 -6.30 -9.95 18.28
N ALA A 50 -6.87 -10.26 17.13
CA ALA A 50 -8.02 -11.15 17.04
C ALA A 50 -7.74 -12.29 16.06
N LEU A 51 -8.31 -13.46 16.33
CA LEU A 51 -8.20 -14.61 15.45
C LEU A 51 -9.53 -14.84 14.71
N VAL A 52 -9.45 -15.13 13.42
CA VAL A 52 -10.59 -15.46 12.58
C VAL A 52 -10.28 -16.70 11.76
N GLU A 53 -11.19 -17.66 11.77
CA GLU A 53 -11.21 -18.81 10.88
C GLU A 53 -11.99 -18.45 9.61
N ILE A 54 -11.40 -18.72 8.45
CA ILE A 54 -12.01 -18.55 7.12
C ILE A 54 -12.12 -19.94 6.50
N LYS A 55 -13.33 -20.48 6.45
CA LYS A 55 -13.58 -21.77 5.77
C LYS A 55 -13.76 -21.56 4.29
N THR A 56 -13.02 -22.29 3.48
CA THR A 56 -13.08 -22.20 2.02
C THR A 56 -13.41 -23.55 1.39
N THR A 57 -13.71 -23.56 0.10
CA THR A 57 -13.87 -24.81 -0.68
C THR A 57 -12.57 -25.61 -0.80
N GLU A 58 -11.41 -25.00 -0.52
CA GLU A 58 -10.09 -25.66 -0.61
C GLU A 58 -9.54 -26.09 0.77
N GLY A 59 -10.19 -25.67 1.86
CA GLY A 59 -9.80 -25.93 3.24
C GLY A 59 -9.93 -24.68 4.12
N ASP A 60 -9.46 -24.80 5.35
CA ASP A 60 -9.59 -23.76 6.36
C ASP A 60 -8.31 -22.93 6.48
N ILE A 61 -8.47 -21.62 6.59
CA ILE A 61 -7.39 -20.64 6.79
C ILE A 61 -7.65 -19.93 8.10
N LYS A 62 -6.66 -19.83 8.99
CA LYS A 62 -6.76 -19.04 10.20
C LYS A 62 -5.88 -17.81 10.08
N VAL A 63 -6.46 -16.65 10.32
CA VAL A 63 -5.76 -15.37 10.27
C VAL A 63 -5.75 -14.69 11.63
N ARG A 64 -4.64 -14.03 11.94
CA ARG A 64 -4.50 -13.11 13.04
C ARG A 64 -4.64 -11.68 12.52
N LEU A 65 -5.53 -10.90 13.11
CA LEU A 65 -5.73 -9.48 12.80
C LEU A 65 -4.97 -8.65 13.84
N PHE A 66 -4.23 -7.65 13.40
CA PHE A 66 -3.35 -6.85 14.25
C PHE A 66 -4.11 -5.82 15.09
N GLY A 67 -3.74 -5.68 16.36
CA GLY A 67 -4.33 -4.73 17.30
C GLY A 67 -4.02 -3.28 17.00
N ASP A 68 -2.91 -3.00 16.31
CA ASP A 68 -2.46 -1.66 15.95
C ASP A 68 -2.96 -1.16 14.58
N THR A 69 -3.86 -1.94 13.94
CA THR A 69 -4.68 -1.50 12.80
C THR A 69 -6.17 -1.63 13.14
N PRO A 70 -6.65 -0.92 14.19
CA PRO A 70 -7.96 -1.18 14.80
C PRO A 70 -9.14 -0.96 13.85
N ARG A 71 -9.07 0.01 12.94
CA ARG A 71 -10.17 0.27 11.98
C ARG A 71 -10.37 -0.90 11.03
N HIS A 72 -9.28 -1.46 10.48
CA HIS A 72 -9.33 -2.62 9.59
C HIS A 72 -9.71 -3.88 10.34
N ARG A 73 -9.10 -4.11 11.51
CA ARG A 73 -9.44 -5.24 12.39
C ARG A 73 -10.92 -5.25 12.74
N ASP A 74 -11.43 -4.17 13.32
CA ASP A 74 -12.79 -4.10 13.85
C ASP A 74 -13.82 -4.17 12.72
N ASN A 75 -13.54 -3.56 11.57
CA ASN A 75 -14.36 -3.69 10.37
C ASN A 75 -14.40 -5.13 9.86
N PHE A 76 -13.25 -5.80 9.76
CA PHE A 76 -13.21 -7.20 9.33
C PHE A 76 -14.01 -8.10 10.29
N LEU A 77 -13.82 -7.92 11.61
CA LEU A 77 -14.54 -8.66 12.64
C LEU A 77 -16.07 -8.44 12.55
N LYS A 78 -16.49 -7.21 12.30
CA LYS A 78 -17.90 -6.87 12.08
C LYS A 78 -18.45 -7.64 10.89
N LEU A 79 -17.82 -7.52 9.73
CA LEU A 79 -18.27 -8.18 8.49
C LEU A 79 -18.24 -9.71 8.61
N ALA A 80 -17.25 -10.27 9.31
CA ALA A 80 -17.18 -11.70 9.58
C ALA A 80 -18.36 -12.19 10.45
N ARG A 81 -18.71 -11.45 11.52
CA ARG A 81 -19.87 -11.79 12.38
C ARG A 81 -21.21 -11.67 11.66
N GLU A 82 -21.31 -10.76 10.71
CA GLU A 82 -22.52 -10.54 9.90
C GLU A 82 -22.68 -11.55 8.76
N GLY A 83 -21.73 -12.49 8.57
CA GLY A 83 -21.72 -13.44 7.45
C GLY A 83 -21.54 -12.75 6.10
N TYR A 84 -20.95 -11.54 6.10
CA TYR A 84 -20.77 -10.75 4.86
C TYR A 84 -19.93 -11.48 3.85
N TYR A 85 -18.95 -12.25 4.28
CA TYR A 85 -18.03 -12.99 3.42
C TYR A 85 -18.56 -14.34 2.95
N ASP A 86 -19.73 -14.80 3.43
CA ASP A 86 -20.28 -16.10 3.05
C ASP A 86 -20.59 -16.15 1.55
N ASN A 87 -20.09 -17.19 0.88
CA ASN A 87 -20.19 -17.43 -0.54
C ASN A 87 -19.44 -16.43 -1.46
N VAL A 88 -18.60 -15.55 -0.90
CA VAL A 88 -17.75 -14.64 -1.68
C VAL A 88 -16.62 -15.42 -2.36
N LEU A 89 -16.31 -15.09 -3.61
CA LEU A 89 -15.27 -15.73 -4.39
C LEU A 89 -13.87 -15.16 -4.11
N PHE A 90 -12.86 -16.01 -4.26
CA PHE A 90 -11.52 -15.55 -4.61
C PHE A 90 -11.57 -15.14 -6.09
N HIS A 91 -11.86 -13.88 -6.34
CA HIS A 91 -12.17 -13.37 -7.67
C HIS A 91 -10.94 -12.95 -8.48
N ARG A 92 -9.77 -12.86 -7.82
CA ARG A 92 -8.50 -12.55 -8.49
C ARG A 92 -7.37 -13.31 -7.82
N VAL A 93 -6.72 -14.16 -8.60
CA VAL A 93 -5.63 -15.04 -8.14
C VAL A 93 -4.47 -14.90 -9.12
N ILE A 94 -3.32 -14.47 -8.62
CA ILE A 94 -2.10 -14.34 -9.43
C ILE A 94 -0.99 -15.10 -8.73
N ASN A 95 -0.46 -16.10 -9.42
CA ASN A 95 0.64 -16.93 -8.93
C ASN A 95 1.88 -16.08 -8.61
N GLU A 96 2.60 -16.43 -7.53
CA GLU A 96 3.74 -15.70 -7.00
C GLU A 96 3.46 -14.22 -6.67
N PHE A 97 2.19 -13.90 -6.38
CA PHE A 97 1.78 -12.54 -6.03
C PHE A 97 0.78 -12.52 -4.88
N MET A 98 -0.51 -12.83 -5.13
CA MET A 98 -1.55 -12.79 -4.10
C MET A 98 -2.82 -13.53 -4.51
N VAL A 99 -3.67 -13.84 -3.53
CA VAL A 99 -5.05 -14.28 -3.71
C VAL A 99 -6.00 -13.23 -3.11
N GLN A 100 -6.92 -12.69 -3.91
CA GLN A 100 -7.80 -11.58 -3.53
C GLN A 100 -9.27 -12.02 -3.50
N THR A 101 -10.00 -11.54 -2.49
CA THR A 101 -11.40 -11.84 -2.22
C THR A 101 -12.13 -10.64 -1.61
N GLY A 102 -13.36 -10.82 -1.11
CA GLY A 102 -14.10 -9.79 -0.36
C GLY A 102 -15.03 -8.92 -1.22
N ASP A 103 -15.18 -9.20 -2.52
CA ASP A 103 -16.16 -8.53 -3.38
C ASP A 103 -17.55 -9.16 -3.21
N PRO A 104 -18.56 -8.47 -2.64
CA PRO A 104 -19.90 -9.01 -2.44
C PRO A 104 -20.63 -9.36 -3.74
N ASP A 105 -20.29 -8.67 -4.84
CA ASP A 105 -20.90 -8.89 -6.16
C ASP A 105 -20.46 -10.23 -6.79
N SER A 106 -19.48 -10.89 -6.16
CA SER A 106 -18.98 -12.19 -6.59
C SER A 106 -19.84 -13.37 -6.16
N LYS A 107 -20.70 -13.23 -5.13
CA LYS A 107 -21.46 -14.34 -4.51
C LYS A 107 -22.22 -15.20 -5.53
N ASN A 108 -22.86 -14.59 -6.50
CA ASN A 108 -23.64 -15.26 -7.55
C ASN A 108 -23.19 -14.85 -8.94
N ALA A 109 -21.93 -14.48 -9.11
CA ALA A 109 -21.41 -13.97 -10.36
C ALA A 109 -21.29 -15.10 -11.40
N PRO A 110 -21.90 -14.98 -12.58
CA PRO A 110 -21.67 -15.92 -13.65
C PRO A 110 -20.21 -15.88 -14.12
N ALA A 111 -19.76 -16.96 -14.77
CA ALA A 111 -18.43 -16.98 -15.36
C ALA A 111 -18.23 -15.81 -16.33
N GLY A 112 -17.02 -15.23 -16.35
CA GLY A 112 -16.67 -14.08 -17.20
C GLY A 112 -17.17 -12.72 -16.71
N LYS A 113 -17.97 -12.64 -15.63
CA LYS A 113 -18.34 -11.34 -15.03
C LYS A 113 -17.11 -10.66 -14.46
N MET A 114 -16.88 -9.40 -14.83
CA MET A 114 -15.87 -8.53 -14.21
C MET A 114 -16.21 -8.30 -12.74
N LEU A 115 -15.24 -8.53 -11.86
CA LEU A 115 -15.34 -8.41 -10.39
C LEU A 115 -14.25 -7.48 -9.88
N GLY A 116 -14.26 -7.21 -8.57
CA GLY A 116 -13.26 -6.37 -7.91
C GLY A 116 -13.67 -4.92 -7.70
N SER A 117 -14.91 -4.54 -8.09
CA SER A 117 -15.45 -3.19 -7.87
C SER A 117 -16.48 -3.11 -6.74
N GLY A 118 -17.00 -4.25 -6.26
CA GLY A 118 -18.00 -4.30 -5.22
C GLY A 118 -17.45 -4.00 -3.83
N GLY A 119 -18.34 -3.59 -2.91
CA GLY A 119 -17.97 -3.30 -1.52
C GLY A 119 -19.19 -2.94 -0.68
N PRO A 120 -19.00 -2.66 0.63
CA PRO A 120 -20.08 -2.38 1.57
C PRO A 120 -20.62 -0.93 1.47
N GLY A 121 -20.21 -0.15 0.46
CA GLY A 121 -20.64 1.24 0.29
C GLY A 121 -19.79 2.27 1.03
N TYR A 122 -18.67 1.85 1.63
CA TYR A 122 -17.71 2.75 2.30
C TYR A 122 -16.27 2.27 2.12
N ASN A 123 -15.33 3.19 2.36
CA ASN A 123 -13.90 2.96 2.40
C ASN A 123 -13.37 3.18 3.81
N ILE A 124 -12.22 2.59 4.13
CA ILE A 124 -11.54 2.72 5.41
C ILE A 124 -10.28 3.58 5.21
N ASP A 125 -10.05 4.56 6.09
CA ASP A 125 -8.82 5.34 6.06
C ASP A 125 -7.62 4.43 6.29
N ALA A 126 -6.54 4.66 5.54
CA ALA A 126 -5.35 3.84 5.60
C ALA A 126 -4.72 3.79 7.00
N GLU A 127 -4.28 2.60 7.42
CA GLU A 127 -3.53 2.35 8.66
C GLU A 127 -2.21 1.65 8.30
N ILE A 128 -1.33 2.37 7.60
CA ILE A 128 -0.05 1.83 7.12
C ILE A 128 0.98 1.92 8.26
N VAL A 129 1.26 0.81 8.92
CA VAL A 129 2.19 0.68 10.05
C VAL A 129 3.53 0.12 9.57
N TYR A 130 4.11 0.75 8.57
CA TYR A 130 5.40 0.38 7.99
C TYR A 130 6.57 0.97 8.84
N PRO A 131 7.69 0.26 9.05
CA PRO A 131 8.06 -1.05 8.50
C PRO A 131 7.63 -2.27 9.33
N ARG A 132 6.88 -2.10 10.43
CA ARG A 132 6.46 -3.21 11.30
C ARG A 132 5.61 -4.24 10.56
N HIS A 133 4.62 -3.77 9.80
CA HIS A 133 3.78 -4.60 8.97
C HIS A 133 4.14 -4.41 7.50
N PHE A 134 4.53 -5.48 6.85
CA PHE A 134 5.00 -5.50 5.47
C PHE A 134 4.50 -6.73 4.73
N HIS A 135 4.61 -6.72 3.41
CA HIS A 135 4.00 -7.72 2.54
C HIS A 135 4.84 -9.00 2.42
N LYS A 136 5.22 -9.60 3.55
CA LYS A 136 5.77 -10.97 3.54
C LYS A 136 4.72 -11.98 3.12
N ARG A 137 5.15 -13.17 2.70
CA ARG A 137 4.24 -14.29 2.44
C ARG A 137 3.32 -14.54 3.65
N GLY A 138 2.03 -14.71 3.40
CA GLY A 138 1.00 -14.85 4.42
C GLY A 138 0.46 -13.55 5.00
N ALA A 139 1.00 -12.37 4.63
CA ALA A 139 0.43 -11.10 5.05
C ALA A 139 -1.00 -10.93 4.51
N LEU A 140 -1.91 -10.44 5.38
CA LEU A 140 -3.29 -10.10 5.06
C LEU A 140 -3.38 -8.58 4.90
N ALA A 141 -3.72 -8.11 3.70
CA ALA A 141 -3.73 -6.69 3.38
C ALA A 141 -5.03 -6.27 2.70
N ALA A 142 -5.42 -5.01 2.91
CA ALA A 142 -6.62 -4.43 2.33
C ALA A 142 -6.37 -4.00 0.88
N ALA A 143 -7.29 -4.40 -0.03
CA ALA A 143 -7.29 -3.89 -1.40
C ALA A 143 -7.70 -2.42 -1.43
N ARG A 144 -7.32 -1.70 -2.48
CA ARG A 144 -7.70 -0.30 -2.71
C ARG A 144 -7.61 0.08 -4.19
N GLN A 145 -8.25 1.17 -4.54
CA GLN A 145 -8.08 1.79 -5.85
C GLN A 145 -6.73 2.50 -5.97
N GLY A 146 -6.25 2.67 -7.20
CA GLY A 146 -4.97 3.31 -7.49
C GLY A 146 -4.93 4.80 -7.11
N ASP A 147 -3.72 5.33 -6.85
CA ASP A 147 -3.47 6.69 -6.35
C ASP A 147 -4.09 7.81 -7.21
N GLN A 148 -4.31 7.58 -8.52
CA GLN A 148 -4.91 8.58 -9.43
C GLN A 148 -6.36 8.92 -9.05
N VAL A 149 -7.13 7.94 -8.56
CA VAL A 149 -8.54 8.10 -8.17
C VAL A 149 -8.72 8.07 -6.66
N ASN A 150 -7.69 7.64 -5.92
CA ASN A 150 -7.68 7.50 -4.47
C ASN A 150 -6.35 7.98 -3.87
N PRO A 151 -6.06 9.29 -3.95
CA PRO A 151 -4.79 9.84 -3.46
C PRO A 151 -4.61 9.71 -1.94
N GLU A 152 -5.69 9.55 -1.18
CA GLU A 152 -5.68 9.33 0.27
C GLU A 152 -5.37 7.86 0.62
N ARG A 153 -5.23 6.98 -0.38
CA ARG A 153 -4.96 5.54 -0.23
C ARG A 153 -5.94 4.81 0.68
N ARG A 154 -7.19 5.26 0.71
CA ARG A 154 -8.25 4.62 1.49
C ARG A 154 -8.47 3.20 1.00
N SER A 155 -8.60 2.28 1.94
CA SER A 155 -8.83 0.86 1.67
C SER A 155 -10.29 0.60 1.28
N SER A 156 -10.51 -0.45 0.50
CA SER A 156 -11.84 -1.03 0.32
C SER A 156 -12.42 -1.43 1.68
N GLY A 157 -13.72 -1.23 1.86
CA GLY A 157 -14.43 -1.64 3.08
C GLY A 157 -14.54 -3.15 3.27
N SER A 158 -14.34 -3.97 2.22
CA SER A 158 -14.46 -5.43 2.35
C SER A 158 -13.42 -6.24 1.58
N GLN A 159 -12.82 -5.70 0.51
CA GLN A 159 -11.89 -6.48 -0.28
C GLN A 159 -10.50 -6.54 0.37
N PHE A 160 -9.95 -7.73 0.43
CA PHE A 160 -8.62 -8.00 0.97
C PHE A 160 -7.90 -9.06 0.14
N TYR A 161 -6.59 -9.17 0.35
CA TYR A 161 -5.76 -10.18 -0.27
C TYR A 161 -4.79 -10.81 0.72
N ILE A 162 -4.43 -12.05 0.45
CA ILE A 162 -3.35 -12.77 1.15
C ILE A 162 -2.16 -12.82 0.20
N VAL A 163 -1.02 -12.37 0.69
CA VAL A 163 0.24 -12.38 -0.07
C VAL A 163 0.76 -13.80 -0.19
N THR A 164 1.01 -14.24 -1.39
CA THR A 164 1.75 -15.46 -1.68
C THR A 164 3.20 -15.13 -2.03
N GLY A 165 3.42 -14.29 -3.04
CA GLY A 165 4.72 -13.78 -3.41
C GLY A 165 5.75 -14.87 -3.70
N LYS A 166 6.98 -14.45 -3.94
CA LYS A 166 8.13 -15.35 -4.13
C LYS A 166 9.32 -14.91 -3.29
N ALA A 167 10.27 -15.81 -3.10
CA ALA A 167 11.56 -15.47 -2.51
C ALA A 167 12.46 -14.73 -3.52
N TYR A 168 13.25 -13.82 -3.01
CA TYR A 168 14.17 -12.98 -3.79
C TYR A 168 15.61 -13.26 -3.37
N ASN A 169 16.54 -13.10 -4.29
CA ASN A 169 17.97 -13.06 -3.93
C ASN A 169 18.40 -11.63 -3.56
N ASP A 170 19.53 -11.53 -2.86
CA ASP A 170 20.06 -10.23 -2.40
C ASP A 170 20.30 -9.23 -3.54
N SER A 171 20.74 -9.70 -4.70
CA SER A 171 20.97 -8.85 -5.87
C SER A 171 19.69 -8.16 -6.32
N THR A 172 18.58 -8.92 -6.36
CA THR A 172 17.26 -8.39 -6.74
C THR A 172 16.74 -7.43 -5.67
N LEU A 173 16.86 -7.76 -4.38
CA LEU A 173 16.46 -6.86 -3.30
C LEU A 173 17.28 -5.56 -3.32
N ASN A 174 18.59 -5.63 -3.54
CA ASN A 174 19.43 -4.43 -3.69
C ASN A 174 19.02 -3.57 -4.89
N GLN A 175 18.55 -4.17 -5.97
CA GLN A 175 18.02 -3.44 -7.12
C GLN A 175 16.69 -2.75 -6.77
N MET A 176 15.80 -3.45 -6.06
CA MET A 176 14.53 -2.88 -5.56
C MET A 176 14.77 -1.71 -4.60
N GLU A 177 15.69 -1.85 -3.64
CA GLU A 177 16.06 -0.75 -2.74
C GLU A 177 16.55 0.49 -3.50
N ARG A 178 17.39 0.32 -4.52
CA ARG A 178 17.83 1.43 -5.37
C ARG A 178 16.66 2.09 -6.10
N GLN A 179 15.69 1.29 -6.57
CA GLN A 179 14.50 1.81 -7.24
C GLN A 179 13.59 2.56 -6.26
N LEU A 180 13.38 2.03 -5.06
CA LEU A 180 12.60 2.69 -4.01
C LEU A 180 13.25 4.02 -3.58
N ASP A 181 14.59 4.05 -3.40
CA ASP A 181 15.34 5.27 -3.09
C ASP A 181 15.17 6.34 -4.19
N MET A 182 15.26 5.93 -5.46
CA MET A 182 15.02 6.85 -6.57
C MET A 182 13.59 7.38 -6.60
N MET A 183 12.58 6.53 -6.38
CA MET A 183 11.17 6.93 -6.33
C MET A 183 10.90 7.88 -5.17
N GLN A 184 11.43 7.60 -3.99
CA GLN A 184 11.32 8.46 -2.82
C GLN A 184 11.95 9.83 -3.08
N LYS A 185 13.17 9.88 -3.59
CA LYS A 185 13.86 11.13 -3.95
C LYS A 185 13.07 11.92 -4.99
N GLN A 186 12.50 11.22 -5.97
CA GLN A 186 11.64 11.83 -6.98
C GLN A 186 10.41 12.48 -6.36
N GLN A 187 9.73 11.79 -5.45
CA GLN A 187 8.55 12.30 -4.76
C GLN A 187 8.88 13.51 -3.89
N ILE A 188 9.96 13.45 -3.11
CA ILE A 188 10.43 14.59 -2.29
C ILE A 188 10.76 15.78 -3.19
N PHE A 189 11.48 15.58 -4.28
CA PHE A 189 11.84 16.65 -5.21
C PHE A 189 10.60 17.29 -5.85
N ASN A 190 9.63 16.49 -6.30
CA ASN A 190 8.39 16.99 -6.88
C ASN A 190 7.58 17.85 -5.89
N GLU A 191 7.52 17.43 -4.63
CA GLU A 191 6.83 18.22 -3.60
C GLU A 191 7.55 19.54 -3.31
N LEU A 192 8.88 19.53 -3.23
CA LEU A 192 9.68 20.74 -3.10
C LEU A 192 9.50 21.67 -4.31
N ALA A 193 9.54 21.13 -5.52
CA ALA A 193 9.34 21.91 -6.75
C ALA A 193 7.93 22.54 -6.80
N LYS A 194 6.92 21.85 -6.29
CA LYS A 194 5.55 22.38 -6.15
C LYS A 194 5.49 23.56 -5.17
N GLN A 195 6.18 23.45 -4.03
CA GLN A 195 6.28 24.54 -3.04
C GLN A 195 7.02 25.77 -3.59
N HIS A 196 7.99 25.57 -4.48
CA HIS A 196 8.80 26.63 -5.13
C HIS A 196 8.27 27.06 -6.51
N ARG A 197 7.04 26.70 -6.85
CA ARG A 197 6.45 26.95 -8.19
C ARG A 197 6.56 28.40 -8.65
N ASP A 198 6.23 29.34 -7.77
CA ASP A 198 6.23 30.78 -8.12
C ASP A 198 7.64 31.30 -8.38
N SER A 199 8.63 30.86 -7.60
CA SER A 199 10.04 31.16 -7.83
C SER A 199 10.52 30.60 -9.17
N ILE A 200 10.19 29.35 -9.46
CA ILE A 200 10.52 28.71 -10.75
C ILE A 200 9.90 29.48 -11.92
N MET A 201 8.62 29.87 -11.82
CA MET A 201 7.94 30.60 -12.88
C MET A 201 8.53 32.01 -13.10
N THR A 202 8.93 32.68 -12.01
CA THR A 202 9.56 34.02 -12.06
C THR A 202 10.93 33.94 -12.74
N LEU A 203 11.78 33.00 -12.33
CA LEU A 203 13.09 32.78 -12.94
C LEU A 203 12.98 32.43 -14.45
N ARG A 204 12.01 31.58 -14.82
CA ARG A 204 11.74 31.25 -16.22
C ARG A 204 11.30 32.46 -17.03
N ARG A 205 10.38 33.30 -16.48
CA ARG A 205 9.92 34.54 -17.15
C ARG A 205 11.05 35.51 -17.38
N ASN A 206 11.96 35.63 -16.41
CA ASN A 206 13.12 36.49 -16.49
C ASN A 206 14.27 35.89 -17.33
N ARG A 207 14.11 34.65 -17.83
CA ARG A 207 15.16 33.89 -18.55
C ARG A 207 16.46 33.74 -17.74
N ASP A 208 16.33 33.75 -16.42
CA ASP A 208 17.47 33.60 -15.49
C ASP A 208 17.84 32.11 -15.33
N GLN A 209 18.69 31.65 -16.23
CA GLN A 209 19.21 30.27 -16.25
C GLN A 209 20.12 29.99 -15.04
N ALA A 210 20.89 30.97 -14.60
CA ALA A 210 21.77 30.80 -13.44
C ALA A 210 20.95 30.66 -12.16
N GLY A 211 19.89 31.45 -11.96
CA GLY A 211 18.98 31.33 -10.85
C GLY A 211 18.19 30.01 -10.86
N LEU A 212 17.75 29.54 -12.04
CA LEU A 212 17.11 28.21 -12.15
C LEU A 212 18.04 27.08 -11.78
N GLN A 213 19.32 27.12 -12.20
CA GLN A 213 20.29 26.11 -11.83
C GLN A 213 20.59 26.14 -10.34
N ALA A 214 20.78 27.33 -9.74
CA ALA A 214 21.01 27.48 -8.31
C ALA A 214 19.84 26.92 -7.48
N LEU A 215 18.59 27.25 -7.84
CA LEU A 215 17.40 26.69 -7.18
C LEU A 215 17.33 25.17 -7.35
N GLN A 216 17.61 24.64 -8.54
CA GLN A 216 17.64 23.19 -8.75
C GLN A 216 18.67 22.50 -7.84
N ASP A 217 19.87 23.03 -7.73
CA ASP A 217 20.93 22.49 -6.89
C ASP A 217 20.55 22.53 -5.41
N GLU A 218 19.87 23.58 -4.97
CA GLU A 218 19.31 23.69 -3.62
C GLU A 218 18.24 22.61 -3.36
N LEU A 219 17.27 22.47 -4.26
CA LEU A 219 16.19 21.46 -4.10
C LEU A 219 16.76 20.02 -4.13
N VAL A 220 17.78 19.76 -4.93
CA VAL A 220 18.51 18.47 -4.93
C VAL A 220 19.18 18.23 -3.58
N ALA A 221 19.86 19.23 -3.02
CA ALA A 221 20.52 19.10 -1.72
C ALA A 221 19.52 18.83 -0.59
N ILE A 222 18.38 19.54 -0.58
CA ILE A 222 17.29 19.30 0.37
C ILE A 222 16.71 17.90 0.19
N THR A 223 16.53 17.44 -1.05
CA THR A 223 16.01 16.10 -1.38
C THR A 223 16.94 15.02 -0.82
N GLU A 224 18.24 15.12 -1.07
CA GLU A 224 19.22 14.14 -0.56
C GLU A 224 19.24 14.11 0.96
N LYS A 225 19.17 15.26 1.63
CA LYS A 225 19.10 15.35 3.09
C LYS A 225 17.84 14.67 3.63
N LYS A 226 16.66 14.99 3.10
CA LYS A 226 15.38 14.40 3.55
C LYS A 226 15.32 12.90 3.29
N ALA A 227 15.83 12.43 2.15
CA ALA A 227 15.90 11.01 1.85
C ALA A 227 16.85 10.25 2.81
N ALA A 228 17.96 10.89 3.23
CA ALA A 228 18.89 10.32 4.19
C ALA A 228 18.33 10.21 5.63
N GLU A 229 17.36 11.06 5.99
CA GLU A 229 16.67 11.01 7.28
C GLU A 229 15.76 9.78 7.40
N ASN A 230 15.17 9.31 6.29
CA ASN A 230 14.33 8.11 6.20
C ASN A 230 14.73 7.31 4.96
N PRO A 231 15.82 6.57 4.99
CA PRO A 231 16.29 5.85 3.81
C PRO A 231 15.32 4.76 3.39
N ALA A 232 15.03 4.67 2.10
CA ALA A 232 14.21 3.63 1.49
C ALA A 232 14.98 2.29 1.42
N LYS A 233 15.26 1.72 2.58
CA LYS A 233 15.95 0.43 2.75
C LYS A 233 15.07 -0.57 3.46
N LEU A 234 15.21 -1.82 3.08
CA LEU A 234 14.62 -2.92 3.83
C LEU A 234 15.28 -3.07 5.20
N THR A 235 14.50 -3.32 6.22
CA THR A 235 15.03 -3.72 7.52
C THR A 235 15.67 -5.11 7.41
N PRO A 236 16.55 -5.50 8.35
CA PRO A 236 17.08 -6.87 8.39
C PRO A 236 15.98 -7.93 8.40
N GLU A 237 14.90 -7.72 9.17
CA GLU A 237 13.75 -8.62 9.25
C GLU A 237 13.02 -8.74 7.89
N GLN A 238 12.78 -7.61 7.21
CA GLN A 238 12.18 -7.63 5.87
C GLN A 238 13.06 -8.36 4.86
N ARG A 239 14.38 -8.11 4.89
CA ARG A 239 15.33 -8.77 4.00
C ARG A 239 15.36 -10.27 4.25
N GLU A 240 15.40 -10.71 5.51
CA GLU A 240 15.33 -12.12 5.86
C GLU A 240 14.03 -12.75 5.35
N ALA A 241 12.87 -12.14 5.62
CA ALA A 241 11.59 -12.65 5.18
C ALA A 241 11.52 -12.76 3.64
N TYR A 242 11.95 -11.73 2.91
CA TYR A 242 11.90 -11.74 1.46
C TYR A 242 12.90 -12.69 0.80
N THR A 243 14.00 -13.03 1.48
CA THR A 243 14.96 -14.01 0.97
C THR A 243 14.60 -15.45 1.32
N THR A 244 13.78 -15.68 2.35
CA THR A 244 13.41 -17.01 2.84
C THR A 244 11.99 -17.40 2.42
N VAL A 245 10.97 -16.80 3.06
CA VAL A 245 9.56 -17.13 2.81
C VAL A 245 8.99 -16.37 1.60
N GLY A 246 9.57 -15.25 1.21
CA GLY A 246 9.13 -14.46 0.09
C GLY A 246 8.08 -13.40 0.45
N GLY A 247 7.49 -12.80 -0.59
CA GLY A 247 6.48 -11.78 -0.45
C GLY A 247 6.43 -10.82 -1.64
N THR A 248 5.89 -9.61 -1.41
CA THR A 248 5.70 -8.59 -2.45
C THR A 248 6.21 -7.22 -2.01
N PRO A 249 7.54 -7.03 -1.91
CA PRO A 249 8.14 -5.80 -1.34
C PRO A 249 7.75 -4.51 -2.07
N HIS A 250 7.33 -4.59 -3.33
CA HIS A 250 6.87 -3.44 -4.10
C HIS A 250 5.54 -2.85 -3.63
N LEU A 251 4.79 -3.56 -2.75
CA LEU A 251 3.56 -3.07 -2.14
C LEU A 251 3.78 -2.42 -0.77
N ASP A 252 4.98 -2.54 -0.21
CA ASP A 252 5.32 -2.00 1.09
C ASP A 252 5.10 -0.48 1.17
N ASN A 253 4.63 -0.03 2.34
CA ASN A 253 4.28 1.37 2.59
C ASN A 253 3.23 1.97 1.63
N GLN A 254 2.48 1.12 0.91
CA GLN A 254 1.45 1.57 -0.03
C GLN A 254 0.06 1.04 0.30
N TYR A 255 -0.03 -0.07 1.01
CA TYR A 255 -1.28 -0.71 1.41
C TYR A 255 -1.28 -0.99 2.91
N THR A 256 -2.46 -1.05 3.52
CA THR A 256 -2.60 -1.45 4.91
C THR A 256 -2.49 -2.96 5.03
N VAL A 257 -1.42 -3.44 5.67
CA VAL A 257 -1.30 -4.82 6.14
C VAL A 257 -1.90 -4.84 7.54
N PHE A 258 -2.99 -5.56 7.73
CA PHE A 258 -3.76 -5.56 8.98
C PHE A 258 -3.86 -6.93 9.67
N GLY A 259 -3.15 -7.92 9.13
CA GLY A 259 -3.09 -9.25 9.70
C GLY A 259 -2.12 -10.17 8.97
N GLU A 260 -2.14 -11.43 9.36
CA GLU A 260 -1.36 -12.49 8.73
C GLU A 260 -2.02 -13.85 8.88
N VAL A 261 -1.73 -14.78 7.98
CA VAL A 261 -2.11 -16.19 8.08
C VAL A 261 -1.25 -16.85 9.15
N VAL A 262 -1.88 -17.51 10.12
CA VAL A 262 -1.21 -18.28 11.17
C VAL A 262 -1.33 -19.78 10.97
N GLU A 263 -2.37 -20.25 10.28
CA GLU A 263 -2.58 -21.66 9.89
C GLU A 263 -3.25 -21.70 8.52
N GLY A 264 -2.94 -22.72 7.69
CA GLY A 264 -3.60 -22.91 6.39
C GLY A 264 -2.90 -22.23 5.21
N MET A 265 -1.57 -21.94 5.29
CA MET A 265 -0.84 -21.44 4.13
C MET A 265 -0.78 -22.47 2.98
N ASP A 266 -0.85 -23.76 3.26
CA ASP A 266 -1.00 -24.82 2.24
C ASP A 266 -2.33 -24.72 1.49
N VAL A 267 -3.39 -24.26 2.14
CA VAL A 267 -4.70 -23.96 1.50
C VAL A 267 -4.57 -22.74 0.61
N VAL A 268 -3.89 -21.68 1.06
CA VAL A 268 -3.61 -20.49 0.24
C VAL A 268 -2.80 -20.89 -1.01
N ASP A 269 -1.85 -21.83 -0.87
CA ASP A 269 -1.05 -22.33 -2.00
C ASP A 269 -1.88 -23.12 -3.01
N LYS A 270 -2.89 -23.86 -2.56
CA LYS A 270 -3.84 -24.53 -3.47
C LYS A 270 -4.64 -23.49 -4.26
N ILE A 271 -5.15 -22.45 -3.56
CA ILE A 271 -5.89 -21.36 -4.20
C ILE A 271 -5.02 -20.65 -5.23
N GLU A 272 -3.76 -20.33 -4.88
CA GLU A 272 -2.81 -19.64 -5.76
C GLU A 272 -2.55 -20.40 -7.06
N LYS A 273 -2.52 -21.73 -7.00
CA LYS A 273 -2.24 -22.62 -8.14
C LYS A 273 -3.48 -22.90 -9.00
N ALA A 274 -4.64 -22.34 -8.65
CA ALA A 274 -5.83 -22.53 -9.46
C ALA A 274 -5.63 -21.98 -10.88
N GLN A 275 -6.15 -22.71 -11.87
CA GLN A 275 -6.18 -22.20 -13.24
C GLN A 275 -7.12 -20.99 -13.31
N THR A 276 -6.66 -19.89 -13.90
CA THR A 276 -7.41 -18.65 -14.02
C THR A 276 -7.77 -18.31 -15.46
N ASP A 277 -8.79 -17.50 -15.64
CA ASP A 277 -9.16 -16.88 -16.90
C ASP A 277 -8.34 -15.63 -17.23
N GLY A 278 -8.64 -14.94 -18.31
CA GLY A 278 -7.94 -13.71 -18.73
C GLY A 278 -8.11 -12.50 -17.78
N ASN A 279 -8.96 -12.61 -16.77
CA ASN A 279 -9.18 -11.60 -15.71
C ASN A 279 -8.60 -12.03 -14.36
N ASP A 280 -7.72 -13.01 -14.34
CA ASP A 280 -7.14 -13.62 -13.13
C ASP A 280 -8.19 -14.30 -12.21
N ARG A 281 -9.43 -14.55 -12.67
CA ARG A 281 -10.44 -15.28 -11.89
C ARG A 281 -10.21 -16.79 -12.03
N PRO A 282 -10.25 -17.57 -10.93
CA PRO A 282 -10.26 -19.03 -11.03
C PRO A 282 -11.37 -19.54 -11.95
N VAL A 283 -11.00 -20.43 -12.89
CA VAL A 283 -11.96 -21.06 -13.83
C VAL A 283 -12.97 -21.90 -13.07
N THR A 284 -12.52 -22.60 -12.03
CA THR A 284 -13.40 -23.25 -11.05
C THR A 284 -13.52 -22.33 -9.86
N ASP A 285 -14.74 -21.93 -9.54
CA ASP A 285 -14.99 -20.99 -8.45
C ASP A 285 -14.48 -21.52 -7.10
N ILE A 286 -13.63 -20.75 -6.45
CA ILE A 286 -13.15 -20.96 -5.08
C ILE A 286 -13.87 -19.95 -4.17
N ARG A 287 -14.51 -20.44 -3.11
CA ARG A 287 -15.40 -19.64 -2.27
C ARG A 287 -14.97 -19.64 -0.80
N ILE A 288 -15.24 -18.54 -0.12
CA ILE A 288 -15.35 -18.52 1.33
C ILE A 288 -16.72 -19.13 1.67
N LEU A 289 -16.75 -20.21 2.42
CA LEU A 289 -17.97 -20.87 2.89
C LEU A 289 -18.56 -20.14 4.10
N SER A 290 -17.69 -19.78 5.05
CA SER A 290 -18.05 -19.00 6.23
C SER A 290 -16.83 -18.40 6.90
N THR A 291 -17.06 -17.40 7.75
CA THR A 291 -16.04 -16.82 8.63
C THR A 291 -16.47 -16.92 10.09
N LYS A 292 -15.54 -17.21 11.00
CA LYS A 292 -15.80 -17.34 12.44
C LYS A 292 -14.72 -16.60 13.24
N VAL A 293 -15.16 -15.66 14.07
CA VAL A 293 -14.31 -15.02 15.08
C VAL A 293 -14.07 -16.02 16.21
N LEU A 294 -12.80 -16.26 16.58
CA LEU A 294 -12.39 -17.25 17.58
C LEU A 294 -12.22 -16.64 18.97
#